data_6fb0b9e07085b4a0bdbf3626bc099370
#
_entry.id   6fb0b9e07085b4a0bdbf3626bc099370
#
_cell.length_a   1.000
_cell.length_b   1.000
_cell.length_c   1.000
_cell.angle_alpha   90.00
_cell.angle_beta   90.00
_cell.angle_gamma   90.00
#
_symmetry.space_group_name_H-M   'P 1'
#
loop_
_entity.id
_entity.type
_entity.pdbx_description
1 polymer ?
#
loop_
_entity_poly.entity_id
_entity_poly.type
_entity_poly.pdbx_seq_one_letter_code
_entity_poly.pdbx_strand_id
1 'polypeptide(L)'
;MVFRRLIAGFIIPLILLLAIFPVNAAEPADISNHWAQDYILSMLNNEIMELYPDGSFKPEQAISRGEFTLALAKQMNVIPDRNPQFTDLEDYPEADLINALAKMEIIGGYPDKTFRPEKSITRAETISILIKSLGITDNASTIDLSDTLTFKDLPAGHWALKQIGIAEKLDLIEKGEYFNPDKAVSRAEAAKLISRFAGLASSTGYITDIYPTSRKVSVNHLNGERKVYDFSEDTLVGRNNRLVPLEEILKTDKVFFITDTDNNLKYIKAYGLVTEEDLAVEISSLTGGIFASEEIKELSTGNYDLLIPKLQTTAREQLQSQGLSKEEIDALINTDWDELEELGKTRLAEAIAIQTGLSLDITRSL
;
A
#
# COMPACT_ATOMS: atom_id res chain seq x y z
N MET A 1 50.57 -55.22 8.07
CA MET A 1 49.16 -54.89 7.73
C MET A 1 48.51 -53.98 8.75
N VAL A 2 48.94 -53.91 9.98
CA VAL A 2 48.36 -53.12 11.07
C VAL A 2 48.68 -51.60 10.95
N PHE A 3 49.91 -51.26 10.47
CA PHE A 3 50.32 -49.82 10.33
C PHE A 3 49.60 -49.04 9.25
N ARG A 4 49.08 -49.68 8.19
CA ARG A 4 48.29 -49.01 7.11
C ARG A 4 46.87 -48.70 7.51
N ARG A 5 46.31 -49.42 8.50
CA ARG A 5 44.93 -49.16 9.01
C ARG A 5 44.89 -48.03 10.04
N LEU A 6 45.97 -47.73 10.75
CA LEU A 6 46.06 -46.64 11.72
C LEU A 6 46.22 -45.28 11.04
N ILE A 7 46.85 -45.14 9.90
CA ILE A 7 47.00 -43.89 9.17
C ILE A 7 45.68 -43.48 8.50
N ALA A 8 44.93 -44.44 7.96
CA ALA A 8 43.62 -44.15 7.34
C ALA A 8 42.54 -43.72 8.36
N GLY A 9 42.63 -44.20 9.63
CA GLY A 9 41.69 -43.89 10.68
C GLY A 9 41.83 -42.47 11.29
N PHE A 10 42.98 -41.81 11.13
CA PHE A 10 43.25 -40.47 11.68
C PHE A 10 43.21 -39.36 10.63
N ILE A 11 43.46 -39.66 9.37
CA ILE A 11 43.47 -38.66 8.29
C ILE A 11 42.05 -38.30 7.84
N ILE A 12 41.10 -39.23 7.81
CA ILE A 12 39.72 -38.97 7.38
C ILE A 12 38.98 -38.04 8.37
N PRO A 13 39.00 -38.23 9.71
CA PRO A 13 38.37 -37.28 10.63
C PRO A 13 39.09 -35.93 10.70
N LEU A 14 40.41 -35.87 10.41
CA LEU A 14 41.13 -34.59 10.36
C LEU A 14 40.76 -33.76 9.12
N ILE A 15 40.50 -34.40 7.98
CA ILE A 15 40.02 -33.74 6.75
C ILE A 15 38.54 -33.30 6.91
N LEU A 16 37.72 -34.08 7.60
CA LEU A 16 36.32 -33.66 7.93
C LEU A 16 36.28 -32.52 8.95
N LEU A 17 37.25 -32.43 9.87
CA LEU A 17 37.34 -31.35 10.85
C LEU A 17 37.79 -30.02 10.20
N LEU A 18 38.58 -30.08 9.13
CA LEU A 18 38.98 -28.87 8.36
C LEU A 18 37.92 -28.34 7.44
N ALA A 19 36.82 -29.09 7.18
CA ALA A 19 35.73 -28.67 6.33
C ALA A 19 34.60 -27.90 7.08
N ILE A 20 34.75 -27.70 8.40
CA ILE A 20 33.70 -27.05 9.24
C ILE A 20 34.11 -25.65 9.71
N PHE A 21 35.17 -25.08 9.22
CA PHE A 21 35.38 -23.65 9.41
C PHE A 21 34.46 -22.92 8.40
N PRO A 22 33.50 -22.10 8.88
CA PRO A 22 32.81 -21.21 7.98
C PRO A 22 33.91 -20.38 7.31
N VAL A 23 34.01 -20.47 5.98
CA VAL A 23 34.75 -19.49 5.22
C VAL A 23 34.03 -18.17 5.49
N ASN A 24 34.57 -17.39 6.42
CA ASN A 24 34.18 -15.99 6.52
C ASN A 24 34.55 -15.38 5.17
N ALA A 25 33.56 -15.23 4.29
CA ALA A 25 33.76 -14.51 3.06
C ALA A 25 34.31 -13.14 3.48
N ALA A 26 35.49 -12.77 2.97
CA ALA A 26 36.10 -11.49 3.28
C ALA A 26 35.05 -10.39 2.96
N GLU A 27 34.87 -9.47 3.88
CA GLU A 27 33.98 -8.34 3.64
C GLU A 27 34.34 -7.65 2.32
N PRO A 28 33.35 -7.24 1.49
CA PRO A 28 33.63 -6.51 0.26
C PRO A 28 34.43 -5.25 0.57
N ALA A 29 35.53 -5.06 -0.15
CA ALA A 29 36.44 -3.92 0.13
C ALA A 29 35.76 -2.54 -0.06
N ASP A 30 34.76 -2.48 -0.92
CA ASP A 30 34.06 -1.24 -1.29
C ASP A 30 33.00 -0.78 -0.28
N ILE A 31 32.74 -1.57 0.78
CA ILE A 31 31.84 -1.18 1.87
C ILE A 31 32.62 -0.82 3.16
N SER A 32 33.93 -0.97 3.17
CA SER A 32 34.75 -0.64 4.34
C SER A 32 34.64 0.82 4.73
N ASN A 33 34.26 1.10 5.98
CA ASN A 33 33.95 2.45 6.49
C ASN A 33 32.81 3.17 5.75
N HIS A 34 31.99 2.46 4.99
CA HIS A 34 30.81 3.02 4.35
C HIS A 34 29.68 3.22 5.39
N TRP A 35 28.93 4.32 5.31
CA TRP A 35 27.82 4.62 6.26
C TRP A 35 26.78 3.51 6.36
N ALA A 36 26.61 2.70 5.30
CA ALA A 36 25.65 1.61 5.24
C ALA A 36 26.28 0.23 5.48
N GLN A 37 27.54 0.14 5.92
CA GLN A 37 28.28 -1.13 6.07
C GLN A 37 27.45 -2.16 6.84
N ASP A 38 26.90 -1.82 8.00
CA ASP A 38 26.15 -2.76 8.84
C ASP A 38 24.84 -3.24 8.15
N TYR A 39 24.15 -2.35 7.47
CA TYR A 39 22.94 -2.70 6.68
C TYR A 39 23.29 -3.65 5.55
N ILE A 40 24.36 -3.37 4.82
CA ILE A 40 24.83 -4.19 3.69
C ILE A 40 25.24 -5.58 4.18
N LEU A 41 26.03 -5.66 5.25
CA LEU A 41 26.43 -6.93 5.84
C LEU A 41 25.21 -7.74 6.32
N SER A 42 24.21 -7.09 6.90
CA SER A 42 22.96 -7.75 7.25
C SER A 42 22.26 -8.34 6.03
N MET A 43 22.18 -7.62 4.92
CA MET A 43 21.56 -8.11 3.68
C MET A 43 22.34 -9.27 3.06
N LEU A 44 23.67 -9.21 3.07
CA LEU A 44 24.53 -10.27 2.54
C LEU A 44 24.48 -11.53 3.40
N ASN A 45 24.57 -11.40 4.72
CA ASN A 45 24.56 -12.54 5.66
C ASN A 45 23.22 -13.29 5.67
N ASN A 46 22.12 -12.62 5.34
CA ASN A 46 20.79 -13.22 5.22
C ASN A 46 20.42 -13.60 3.77
N GLU A 47 21.37 -13.53 2.83
CA GLU A 47 21.16 -13.86 1.42
C GLU A 47 20.03 -13.04 0.75
N ILE A 48 19.76 -11.83 1.26
CA ILE A 48 18.74 -10.90 0.74
C ILE A 48 19.26 -10.17 -0.49
N MET A 49 20.51 -9.72 -0.45
CA MET A 49 21.22 -9.10 -1.56
C MET A 49 22.52 -9.84 -1.85
N GLU A 50 23.01 -9.71 -3.07
CA GLU A 50 24.19 -10.44 -3.52
C GLU A 50 25.30 -9.47 -3.95
N LEU A 51 26.54 -9.98 -3.94
CA LEU A 51 27.69 -9.30 -4.54
C LEU A 51 27.67 -9.47 -6.05
N TYR A 52 28.29 -8.52 -6.74
CA TYR A 52 28.58 -8.67 -8.15
C TYR A 52 29.65 -9.75 -8.38
N PRO A 53 29.77 -10.28 -9.61
CA PRO A 53 30.78 -11.31 -9.93
C PRO A 53 32.24 -10.89 -9.67
N ASP A 54 32.50 -9.59 -9.57
CA ASP A 54 33.81 -9.03 -9.24
C ASP A 54 34.07 -8.98 -7.71
N GLY A 55 33.12 -9.45 -6.89
CA GLY A 55 33.22 -9.47 -5.44
C GLY A 55 32.88 -8.12 -4.78
N SER A 56 32.45 -7.10 -5.53
CA SER A 56 32.03 -5.79 -5.00
C SER A 56 30.55 -5.77 -4.69
N PHE A 57 30.15 -4.88 -3.78
CA PHE A 57 28.72 -4.58 -3.51
C PHE A 57 28.20 -3.42 -4.34
N LYS A 58 29.04 -2.46 -4.68
CA LYS A 58 28.73 -1.20 -5.38
C LYS A 58 27.69 -0.36 -4.67
N PRO A 59 27.95 0.10 -3.45
CA PRO A 59 26.97 0.75 -2.58
C PRO A 59 26.31 1.98 -3.19
N GLU A 60 27.04 2.79 -3.94
CA GLU A 60 26.54 4.03 -4.57
C GLU A 60 25.86 3.81 -5.93
N GLN A 61 25.93 2.58 -6.49
CA GLN A 61 25.24 2.29 -7.75
C GLN A 61 23.72 2.29 -7.55
N ALA A 62 23.00 2.90 -8.48
CA ALA A 62 21.55 2.83 -8.49
C ALA A 62 21.08 1.38 -8.60
N ILE A 63 20.20 0.97 -7.70
CA ILE A 63 19.59 -0.37 -7.72
C ILE A 63 18.53 -0.43 -8.82
N SER A 64 18.43 -1.57 -9.50
CA SER A 64 17.37 -1.78 -10.46
C SER A 64 16.03 -2.14 -9.76
N ARG A 65 14.93 -1.93 -10.46
CA ARG A 65 13.60 -2.29 -10.00
C ARG A 65 13.47 -3.79 -9.73
N GLY A 66 14.10 -4.62 -10.56
CA GLY A 66 14.17 -6.05 -10.38
C GLY A 66 14.96 -6.43 -9.13
N GLU A 67 16.20 -5.95 -8.99
CA GLU A 67 17.04 -6.23 -7.83
C GLU A 67 16.36 -5.83 -6.51
N PHE A 68 15.77 -4.63 -6.44
CA PHE A 68 15.04 -4.18 -5.24
C PHE A 68 13.86 -5.08 -4.92
N THR A 69 13.06 -5.44 -5.94
CA THR A 69 11.87 -6.28 -5.77
C THR A 69 12.25 -7.69 -5.31
N LEU A 70 13.31 -8.27 -5.87
CA LEU A 70 13.81 -9.58 -5.45
C LEU A 70 14.33 -9.55 -4.01
N ALA A 71 15.11 -8.54 -3.63
CA ALA A 71 15.60 -8.39 -2.27
C ALA A 71 14.43 -8.28 -1.26
N LEU A 72 13.39 -7.51 -1.59
CA LEU A 72 12.20 -7.41 -0.76
C LEU A 72 11.44 -8.75 -0.68
N ALA A 73 11.26 -9.45 -1.79
CA ALA A 73 10.60 -10.75 -1.82
C ALA A 73 11.33 -11.79 -0.97
N LYS A 74 12.68 -11.83 -1.03
CA LYS A 74 13.53 -12.66 -0.18
C LYS A 74 13.37 -12.29 1.30
N GLN A 75 13.40 -10.99 1.63
CA GLN A 75 13.19 -10.51 3.00
C GLN A 75 11.83 -10.92 3.57
N MET A 76 10.78 -10.91 2.76
CA MET A 76 9.43 -11.30 3.14
C MET A 76 9.21 -12.82 3.14
N ASN A 77 10.16 -13.61 2.71
CA ASN A 77 10.04 -15.06 2.49
C ASN A 77 8.81 -15.40 1.60
N VAL A 78 8.65 -14.68 0.50
CA VAL A 78 7.52 -14.82 -0.41
C VAL A 78 7.58 -16.19 -1.10
N ILE A 79 6.43 -16.88 -1.16
CA ILE A 79 6.33 -18.15 -1.91
C ILE A 79 6.26 -17.82 -3.40
N PRO A 80 7.17 -18.35 -4.23
CA PRO A 80 7.20 -18.06 -5.67
C PRO A 80 5.89 -18.43 -6.39
N ASP A 81 5.45 -17.60 -7.34
CA ASP A 81 4.32 -17.87 -8.22
C ASP A 81 4.78 -17.95 -9.68
N ARG A 82 4.60 -19.11 -10.32
CA ARG A 82 5.02 -19.37 -11.69
C ARG A 82 4.10 -18.80 -12.76
N ASN A 83 2.97 -18.19 -12.37
CA ASN A 83 2.06 -17.58 -13.33
C ASN A 83 2.62 -16.23 -13.79
N PRO A 84 3.00 -16.06 -15.08
CA PRO A 84 3.57 -14.83 -15.56
C PRO A 84 2.58 -13.65 -15.41
N GLN A 85 3.05 -12.57 -14.82
CA GLN A 85 2.28 -11.33 -14.67
C GLN A 85 2.74 -10.26 -15.66
N PHE A 86 3.98 -10.38 -16.17
CA PHE A 86 4.62 -9.40 -17.05
C PHE A 86 5.26 -10.09 -18.25
N THR A 87 5.33 -9.37 -19.38
CA THR A 87 5.80 -9.90 -20.67
C THR A 87 7.30 -9.87 -20.84
N ASP A 88 8.03 -9.16 -19.99
CA ASP A 88 9.48 -8.91 -20.11
C ASP A 88 10.30 -9.63 -19.01
N LEU A 89 9.70 -10.63 -18.36
CA LEU A 89 10.36 -11.41 -17.31
C LEU A 89 10.65 -12.86 -17.70
N GLU A 90 10.46 -13.28 -18.95
CA GLU A 90 10.59 -14.68 -19.37
C GLU A 90 11.96 -15.27 -19.01
N ASP A 91 13.04 -14.53 -19.24
CA ASP A 91 14.42 -14.94 -18.96
C ASP A 91 15.01 -14.23 -17.72
N TYR A 92 14.20 -13.50 -16.95
CA TYR A 92 14.69 -12.78 -15.79
C TYR A 92 14.88 -13.73 -14.60
N PRO A 93 16.07 -13.71 -13.94
CA PRO A 93 16.32 -14.57 -12.78
C PRO A 93 15.26 -14.36 -11.68
N GLU A 94 14.79 -15.47 -11.09
CA GLU A 94 13.83 -15.47 -9.99
C GLU A 94 12.51 -14.69 -10.29
N ALA A 95 12.10 -14.60 -11.59
CA ALA A 95 10.88 -13.94 -12.01
C ALA A 95 9.62 -14.38 -11.23
N ASP A 96 9.60 -15.63 -10.76
CA ASP A 96 8.52 -16.20 -9.96
C ASP A 96 8.28 -15.44 -8.64
N LEU A 97 9.31 -14.84 -8.05
CA LEU A 97 9.18 -13.98 -6.86
C LEU A 97 8.56 -12.63 -7.21
N ILE A 98 8.92 -12.05 -8.35
CA ILE A 98 8.31 -10.81 -8.85
C ILE A 98 6.83 -11.04 -9.16
N ASN A 99 6.50 -12.15 -9.84
CA ASN A 99 5.12 -12.54 -10.13
C ASN A 99 4.29 -12.71 -8.84
N ALA A 100 4.87 -13.30 -7.79
CA ALA A 100 4.20 -13.46 -6.51
C ALA A 100 3.86 -12.11 -5.85
N LEU A 101 4.80 -11.14 -5.83
CA LEU A 101 4.53 -9.80 -5.31
C LEU A 101 3.50 -9.03 -6.16
N ALA A 102 3.47 -9.26 -7.47
CA ALA A 102 2.43 -8.68 -8.34
C ALA A 102 1.04 -9.25 -8.04
N LYS A 103 0.94 -10.56 -7.83
CA LYS A 103 -0.31 -11.22 -7.42
C LYS A 103 -0.81 -10.76 -6.05
N MET A 104 0.11 -10.38 -5.15
CA MET A 104 -0.21 -9.77 -3.86
C MET A 104 -0.57 -8.28 -3.97
N GLU A 105 -0.58 -7.71 -5.18
CA GLU A 105 -0.83 -6.28 -5.46
C GLU A 105 0.17 -5.31 -4.81
N ILE A 106 1.31 -5.83 -4.35
CA ILE A 106 2.39 -5.04 -3.76
C ILE A 106 3.11 -4.23 -4.82
N ILE A 107 3.32 -4.84 -5.98
CA ILE A 107 3.92 -4.18 -7.15
C ILE A 107 2.96 -4.20 -8.33
N GLY A 108 3.10 -3.21 -9.20
CA GLY A 108 2.39 -3.16 -10.48
C GLY A 108 3.35 -3.06 -11.66
N GLY A 109 2.85 -3.33 -12.86
CA GLY A 109 3.56 -3.11 -14.11
C GLY A 109 3.19 -1.79 -14.77
N TYR A 110 3.73 -1.59 -15.96
CA TYR A 110 3.39 -0.48 -16.84
C TYR A 110 2.16 -0.82 -17.71
N PRO A 111 1.52 0.18 -18.33
CA PRO A 111 0.33 -0.06 -19.16
C PRO A 111 0.56 -1.03 -20.34
N ASP A 112 1.80 -1.20 -20.78
CA ASP A 112 2.23 -2.15 -21.83
C ASP A 112 2.43 -3.58 -21.30
N LYS A 113 2.05 -3.85 -20.05
CA LYS A 113 2.24 -5.12 -19.34
C LYS A 113 3.70 -5.52 -19.10
N THR A 114 4.63 -4.56 -19.14
CA THR A 114 6.02 -4.79 -18.77
C THR A 114 6.26 -4.46 -17.29
N PHE A 115 7.28 -5.06 -16.69
CA PHE A 115 7.78 -4.75 -15.35
C PHE A 115 8.98 -3.81 -15.37
N ARG A 116 9.80 -3.91 -16.39
CA ARG A 116 11.05 -3.18 -16.63
C ARG A 116 12.08 -3.42 -15.52
N PRO A 117 12.53 -4.66 -15.32
CA PRO A 117 13.39 -5.04 -14.19
C PRO A 117 14.71 -4.29 -14.14
N GLU A 118 15.29 -3.96 -15.31
CA GLU A 118 16.58 -3.27 -15.41
C GLU A 118 16.50 -1.74 -15.20
N LYS A 119 15.28 -1.18 -15.17
CA LYS A 119 15.11 0.25 -14.89
C LYS A 119 15.49 0.57 -13.44
N SER A 120 16.23 1.63 -13.19
CA SER A 120 16.46 2.13 -11.83
C SER A 120 15.13 2.48 -11.15
N ILE A 121 14.99 2.09 -9.88
CA ILE A 121 13.79 2.42 -9.08
C ILE A 121 13.96 3.76 -8.37
N THR A 122 12.91 4.56 -8.30
CA THR A 122 12.92 5.85 -7.61
C THR A 122 12.61 5.70 -6.12
N ARG A 123 12.93 6.74 -5.32
CA ARG A 123 12.63 6.77 -3.89
C ARG A 123 11.13 6.67 -3.61
N ALA A 124 10.30 7.39 -4.39
CA ALA A 124 8.85 7.33 -4.24
C ALA A 124 8.28 5.94 -4.57
N GLU A 125 8.75 5.29 -5.66
CA GLU A 125 8.36 3.93 -6.03
C GLU A 125 8.76 2.93 -4.93
N THR A 126 9.98 3.03 -4.40
CA THR A 126 10.51 2.18 -3.33
C THR A 126 9.66 2.27 -2.07
N ILE A 127 9.36 3.47 -1.60
CA ILE A 127 8.54 3.69 -0.41
C ILE A 127 7.11 3.17 -0.61
N SER A 128 6.51 3.41 -1.78
CA SER A 128 5.17 2.88 -2.07
C SER A 128 5.13 1.35 -1.99
N ILE A 129 6.14 0.67 -2.52
CA ILE A 129 6.26 -0.80 -2.45
C ILE A 129 6.39 -1.26 -1.00
N LEU A 130 7.28 -0.65 -0.19
CA LEU A 130 7.47 -1.02 1.21
C LEU A 130 6.20 -0.84 2.05
N ILE A 131 5.47 0.27 1.88
CA ILE A 131 4.23 0.52 2.61
C ILE A 131 3.14 -0.47 2.21
N LYS A 132 3.01 -0.80 0.92
CA LYS A 132 2.09 -1.85 0.45
C LYS A 132 2.46 -3.22 1.03
N SER A 133 3.75 -3.53 1.14
CA SER A 133 4.25 -4.78 1.72
C SER A 133 3.90 -4.93 3.20
N LEU A 134 3.72 -3.84 3.93
CA LEU A 134 3.20 -3.85 5.30
C LEU A 134 1.68 -4.07 5.38
N GLY A 135 0.98 -4.22 4.25
CA GLY A 135 -0.47 -4.40 4.21
C GLY A 135 -1.26 -3.09 4.20
N ILE A 136 -0.60 -1.94 4.04
CA ILE A 136 -1.27 -0.65 3.84
C ILE A 136 -1.48 -0.46 2.34
N THR A 137 -2.56 -1.05 1.84
CA THR A 137 -2.99 -0.95 0.45
C THR A 137 -3.96 0.22 0.27
N ASP A 138 -4.04 0.73 -0.93
CA ASP A 138 -4.63 1.99 -1.41
C ASP A 138 -5.80 2.68 -0.68
N ASN A 139 -5.77 3.98 -0.84
CA ASN A 139 -6.79 5.06 -0.69
C ASN A 139 -7.81 5.01 0.47
N ALA A 140 -8.52 3.92 0.71
CA ALA A 140 -9.46 3.81 1.82
C ALA A 140 -8.76 3.41 3.13
N SER A 141 -7.56 2.85 3.06
CA SER A 141 -6.82 2.37 4.23
C SER A 141 -5.72 3.30 4.71
N THR A 142 -5.40 4.35 3.99
CA THR A 142 -4.33 5.29 4.40
C THR A 142 -4.90 6.48 5.17
N ILE A 143 -4.35 6.71 6.35
CA ILE A 143 -4.58 7.94 7.11
C ILE A 143 -4.01 9.11 6.30
N ASP A 144 -4.75 10.18 6.15
CA ASP A 144 -4.26 11.37 5.45
C ASP A 144 -3.30 12.15 6.33
N LEU A 145 -2.06 12.26 5.89
CA LEU A 145 -0.98 12.97 6.57
C LEU A 145 -0.50 14.20 5.78
N SER A 146 -1.22 14.59 4.75
CA SER A 146 -0.80 15.68 3.86
C SER A 146 -0.46 16.98 4.60
N ASP A 147 -1.20 17.29 5.66
CA ASP A 147 -1.00 18.51 6.46
C ASP A 147 0.18 18.41 7.46
N THR A 148 0.73 17.20 7.66
CA THR A 148 1.81 16.98 8.64
C THR A 148 3.20 16.88 8.01
N LEU A 149 3.27 16.76 6.68
CA LEU A 149 4.51 16.60 5.94
C LEU A 149 5.22 17.93 5.69
N THR A 150 6.52 17.93 5.89
CA THR A 150 7.37 19.14 5.77
C THR A 150 8.28 19.14 4.56
N PHE A 151 8.23 18.12 3.70
CA PHE A 151 9.08 18.03 2.51
C PHE A 151 8.68 19.06 1.46
N LYS A 152 9.59 19.99 1.15
CA LYS A 152 9.35 21.10 0.22
C LYS A 152 9.18 20.69 -1.24
N ASP A 153 9.67 19.51 -1.59
CA ASP A 153 9.66 18.95 -2.94
C ASP A 153 8.53 17.92 -3.17
N LEU A 154 7.60 17.81 -2.22
CA LEU A 154 6.40 16.98 -2.33
C LEU A 154 5.15 17.87 -2.39
N PRO A 155 4.59 18.14 -3.57
CA PRO A 155 3.34 18.88 -3.69
C PRO A 155 2.16 18.07 -3.12
N ALA A 156 1.13 18.75 -2.62
CA ALA A 156 -0.05 18.13 -2.00
C ALA A 156 -0.76 17.09 -2.89
N GLY A 157 -0.62 17.19 -4.22
CA GLY A 157 -1.16 16.21 -5.17
C GLY A 157 -0.19 15.09 -5.58
N HIS A 158 0.96 14.95 -4.94
CA HIS A 158 1.91 13.91 -5.31
C HIS A 158 1.35 12.52 -4.98
N TRP A 159 1.38 11.61 -5.95
CA TRP A 159 0.76 10.29 -5.85
C TRP A 159 1.24 9.44 -4.66
N ALA A 160 2.50 9.60 -4.23
CA ALA A 160 3.08 8.86 -3.10
C ALA A 160 3.08 9.65 -1.78
N LEU A 161 2.41 10.81 -1.70
CA LEU A 161 2.47 11.69 -0.54
C LEU A 161 2.09 10.96 0.76
N LYS A 162 0.97 10.24 0.73
CA LYS A 162 0.48 9.49 1.90
C LYS A 162 1.44 8.40 2.33
N GLN A 163 1.96 7.62 1.38
CA GLN A 163 2.92 6.54 1.65
C GLN A 163 4.22 7.08 2.24
N ILE A 164 4.72 8.21 1.74
CA ILE A 164 5.92 8.86 2.25
C ILE A 164 5.69 9.35 3.68
N GLY A 165 4.53 9.94 3.97
CA GLY A 165 4.16 10.36 5.32
C GLY A 165 4.10 9.21 6.32
N ILE A 166 3.52 8.09 5.92
CA ILE A 166 3.50 6.89 6.74
C ILE A 166 4.93 6.34 6.94
N ALA A 167 5.75 6.31 5.89
CA ALA A 167 7.13 5.84 5.98
C ALA A 167 7.99 6.68 6.94
N GLU A 168 7.77 7.99 6.99
CA GLU A 168 8.40 8.89 7.97
C GLU A 168 7.97 8.54 9.40
N LYS A 169 6.68 8.31 9.64
CA LYS A 169 6.14 7.92 10.95
C LYS A 169 6.55 6.52 11.38
N LEU A 170 6.82 5.63 10.44
CA LEU A 170 7.33 4.28 10.71
C LEU A 170 8.86 4.24 10.84
N ASP A 171 9.55 5.38 10.84
CA ASP A 171 11.01 5.49 10.85
C ASP A 171 11.71 4.74 9.70
N LEU A 172 10.98 4.45 8.61
CA LEU A 172 11.59 3.89 7.40
C LEU A 172 12.49 4.91 6.70
N ILE A 173 12.12 6.19 6.78
CA ILE A 173 12.91 7.33 6.25
C ILE A 173 13.14 8.36 7.35
N GLU A 174 14.20 9.14 7.21
CA GLU A 174 14.48 10.27 8.10
C GLU A 174 13.60 11.47 7.75
N LYS A 175 13.28 12.25 8.79
CA LYS A 175 12.72 13.59 8.64
C LYS A 175 13.73 14.49 7.91
N GLY A 176 13.23 15.36 7.03
CA GLY A 176 14.10 16.23 6.26
C GLY A 176 13.35 17.34 5.55
N GLU A 177 14.10 18.23 4.92
CA GLU A 177 13.57 19.34 4.15
C GLU A 177 13.16 18.91 2.73
N TYR A 178 13.87 17.91 2.16
CA TYR A 178 13.66 17.38 0.82
C TYR A 178 13.61 15.85 0.85
N PHE A 179 12.64 15.27 0.17
CA PHE A 179 12.53 13.84 0.01
C PHE A 179 13.22 13.32 -1.25
N ASN A 180 13.26 14.12 -2.31
CA ASN A 180 13.76 13.77 -3.64
C ASN A 180 13.02 12.54 -4.25
N PRO A 181 11.70 12.63 -4.53
CA PRO A 181 10.85 11.49 -4.91
C PRO A 181 11.34 10.76 -6.17
N ASP A 182 11.86 11.50 -7.15
CA ASP A 182 12.29 10.97 -8.45
C ASP A 182 13.75 10.52 -8.48
N LYS A 183 14.51 10.74 -7.40
CA LYS A 183 15.90 10.29 -7.30
C LYS A 183 15.95 8.76 -7.31
N ALA A 184 16.84 8.18 -8.13
CA ALA A 184 17.12 6.76 -8.08
C ALA A 184 17.71 6.37 -6.73
N VAL A 185 17.28 5.23 -6.19
CA VAL A 185 17.78 4.67 -4.92
C VAL A 185 19.09 3.94 -5.18
N SER A 186 20.11 4.17 -4.34
CA SER A 186 21.36 3.42 -4.41
C SER A 186 21.19 2.03 -3.74
N ARG A 187 22.09 1.08 -4.03
CA ARG A 187 22.09 -0.23 -3.39
C ARG A 187 22.28 -0.13 -1.87
N ALA A 188 23.06 0.84 -1.40
CA ALA A 188 23.23 1.13 0.03
C ALA A 188 21.94 1.69 0.66
N GLU A 189 21.27 2.63 0.00
CA GLU A 189 19.96 3.14 0.44
C GLU A 189 18.91 2.02 0.48
N ALA A 190 18.90 1.13 -0.52
CA ALA A 190 18.00 -0.03 -0.55
C ALA A 190 18.26 -1.00 0.60
N ALA A 191 19.53 -1.33 0.89
CA ALA A 191 19.90 -2.18 2.02
C ALA A 191 19.39 -1.61 3.36
N LYS A 192 19.57 -0.30 3.58
CA LYS A 192 19.04 0.39 4.76
C LYS A 192 17.51 0.32 4.85
N LEU A 193 16.81 0.60 3.74
CA LEU A 193 15.35 0.61 3.71
C LEU A 193 14.77 -0.79 3.97
N ILE A 194 15.33 -1.84 3.36
CA ILE A 194 14.91 -3.23 3.56
C ILE A 194 15.23 -3.69 4.99
N SER A 195 16.38 -3.30 5.55
CA SER A 195 16.73 -3.62 6.94
C SER A 195 15.77 -2.97 7.93
N ARG A 196 15.40 -1.71 7.73
CA ARG A 196 14.39 -1.03 8.57
C ARG A 196 13.00 -1.65 8.42
N PHE A 197 12.62 -1.99 7.20
CA PHE A 197 11.37 -2.72 6.93
C PHE A 197 11.32 -4.07 7.66
N ALA A 198 12.42 -4.81 7.70
CA ALA A 198 12.54 -6.08 8.42
C ALA A 198 12.28 -5.96 9.93
N GLY A 199 12.49 -4.78 10.49
CA GLY A 199 12.19 -4.46 11.90
C GLY A 199 10.72 -4.18 12.18
N LEU A 200 9.84 -4.21 11.18
CA LEU A 200 8.42 -3.92 11.32
C LEU A 200 7.59 -5.19 11.14
N ALA A 201 6.55 -5.35 11.95
CA ALA A 201 5.59 -6.44 11.85
C ALA A 201 4.16 -5.89 11.83
N SER A 202 3.35 -6.34 10.86
CA SER A 202 1.93 -5.99 10.80
C SER A 202 1.07 -7.10 11.38
N SER A 203 -0.05 -6.73 12.01
CA SER A 203 -1.02 -7.67 12.57
C SER A 203 -2.42 -7.08 12.62
N THR A 204 -3.40 -7.95 12.90
CA THR A 204 -4.82 -7.57 13.06
C THR A 204 -5.40 -8.17 14.33
N GLY A 205 -6.40 -7.50 14.89
CA GLY A 205 -7.06 -7.97 16.10
C GLY A 205 -8.24 -7.08 16.50
N TYR A 206 -8.63 -7.19 17.77
CA TYR A 206 -9.68 -6.36 18.37
C TYR A 206 -9.13 -5.71 19.65
N ILE A 207 -9.42 -4.43 19.86
CA ILE A 207 -9.08 -3.74 21.11
C ILE A 207 -9.88 -4.35 22.24
N THR A 208 -9.19 -4.74 23.30
CA THR A 208 -9.84 -5.23 24.53
C THR A 208 -9.78 -4.19 25.65
N ASP A 209 -8.64 -3.52 25.79
CA ASP A 209 -8.44 -2.48 26.81
C ASP A 209 -7.43 -1.43 26.34
N ILE A 210 -7.63 -0.21 26.79
CA ILE A 210 -6.72 0.93 26.59
C ILE A 210 -6.34 1.47 27.96
N TYR A 211 -5.05 1.68 28.17
CA TYR A 211 -4.47 2.19 29.43
C TYR A 211 -3.70 3.49 29.13
N PRO A 212 -4.37 4.65 29.02
CA PRO A 212 -3.74 5.91 28.61
C PRO A 212 -2.59 6.33 29.52
N THR A 213 -2.78 6.22 30.85
CA THR A 213 -1.77 6.62 31.85
C THR A 213 -0.47 5.82 31.76
N SER A 214 -0.56 4.54 31.44
CA SER A 214 0.61 3.67 31.26
C SER A 214 1.06 3.56 29.81
N ARG A 215 0.38 4.24 28.88
CA ARG A 215 0.63 4.20 27.43
C ARG A 215 0.66 2.77 26.87
N LYS A 216 -0.37 1.98 27.22
CA LYS A 216 -0.51 0.59 26.79
C LYS A 216 -1.89 0.35 26.17
N VAL A 217 -1.92 -0.55 25.19
CA VAL A 217 -3.15 -1.05 24.59
C VAL A 217 -3.13 -2.58 24.54
N SER A 218 -4.24 -3.19 24.91
CA SER A 218 -4.41 -4.65 24.85
C SER A 218 -5.22 -5.02 23.62
N VAL A 219 -4.67 -5.95 22.84
CA VAL A 219 -5.27 -6.44 21.58
C VAL A 219 -5.47 -7.95 21.70
N ASN A 220 -6.64 -8.41 21.34
CA ASN A 220 -6.92 -9.82 21.10
C ASN A 220 -6.73 -10.11 19.60
N HIS A 221 -5.68 -10.85 19.27
CA HIS A 221 -5.35 -11.21 17.89
C HIS A 221 -6.40 -12.17 17.30
N LEU A 222 -6.48 -12.23 15.98
CA LEU A 222 -7.41 -13.14 15.29
C LEU A 222 -7.13 -14.63 15.59
N ASN A 223 -5.91 -14.99 16.01
CA ASN A 223 -5.56 -16.33 16.48
C ASN A 223 -5.99 -16.63 17.93
N GLY A 224 -6.62 -15.65 18.60
CA GLY A 224 -7.06 -15.76 20.00
C GLY A 224 -6.01 -15.38 21.05
N GLU A 225 -4.78 -15.05 20.63
CA GLU A 225 -3.75 -14.57 21.55
C GLU A 225 -4.05 -13.14 21.99
N ARG A 226 -4.01 -12.89 23.31
CA ARG A 226 -4.10 -11.54 23.87
C ARG A 226 -2.72 -11.02 24.20
N LYS A 227 -2.38 -9.85 23.64
CA LYS A 227 -1.10 -9.19 23.85
C LYS A 227 -1.26 -7.71 24.18
N VAL A 228 -0.33 -7.19 24.99
CA VAL A 228 -0.28 -5.77 25.36
C VAL A 228 0.89 -5.13 24.65
N TYR A 229 0.63 -3.96 24.07
CA TYR A 229 1.60 -3.19 23.30
C TYR A 229 1.81 -1.84 23.95
N ASP A 230 3.04 -1.34 23.89
CA ASP A 230 3.39 0.02 24.28
C ASP A 230 3.13 0.98 23.10
N PHE A 231 2.71 2.21 23.40
CA PHE A 231 2.58 3.27 22.42
C PHE A 231 3.20 4.58 22.91
N SER A 232 3.55 5.47 21.99
CA SER A 232 4.14 6.77 22.28
C SER A 232 3.33 7.90 21.64
N GLU A 233 3.75 9.15 21.85
CA GLU A 233 3.17 10.32 21.15
C GLU A 233 3.43 10.29 19.64
N ASP A 234 4.48 9.57 19.20
CA ASP A 234 4.81 9.39 17.78
C ASP A 234 4.00 8.26 17.13
N THR A 235 3.26 7.45 17.90
CA THR A 235 2.40 6.40 17.35
C THR A 235 1.31 7.02 16.48
N LEU A 236 1.27 6.62 15.23
CA LEU A 236 0.25 7.09 14.29
C LEU A 236 -1.06 6.36 14.56
N VAL A 237 -2.06 7.09 15.02
CA VAL A 237 -3.37 6.54 15.38
C VAL A 237 -4.45 7.05 14.45
N GLY A 238 -5.16 6.13 13.82
CA GLY A 238 -6.30 6.44 12.98
C GLY A 238 -7.53 5.64 13.35
N ARG A 239 -8.71 6.26 13.25
CA ARG A 239 -9.99 5.61 13.38
C ARG A 239 -10.92 6.05 12.25
N ASN A 240 -11.48 5.08 11.52
CA ASN A 240 -12.38 5.34 10.39
C ASN A 240 -11.82 6.41 9.41
N ASN A 241 -10.55 6.23 8.99
CA ASN A 241 -9.81 7.10 8.06
C ASN A 241 -9.49 8.53 8.56
N ARG A 242 -9.68 8.84 9.83
CA ARG A 242 -9.27 10.10 10.45
C ARG A 242 -8.09 9.88 11.38
N LEU A 243 -7.18 10.85 11.47
CA LEU A 243 -6.24 10.94 12.59
C LEU A 243 -7.02 11.23 13.86
N VAL A 244 -6.77 10.46 14.88
CA VAL A 244 -7.43 10.60 16.20
C VAL A 244 -6.40 10.43 17.33
N PRO A 245 -6.60 11.05 18.49
CA PRO A 245 -5.89 10.64 19.70
C PRO A 245 -6.29 9.21 20.08
N LEU A 246 -5.39 8.49 20.77
CA LEU A 246 -5.62 7.08 21.09
C LEU A 246 -6.90 6.85 21.92
N GLU A 247 -7.28 7.82 22.72
CA GLU A 247 -8.46 7.80 23.58
C GLU A 247 -9.78 7.70 22.81
N GLU A 248 -9.78 8.07 21.53
CA GLU A 248 -10.95 7.92 20.64
C GLU A 248 -11.10 6.51 20.06
N ILE A 249 -10.09 5.65 20.19
CA ILE A 249 -10.24 4.23 19.84
C ILE A 249 -11.10 3.57 20.89
N LEU A 250 -12.09 2.80 20.44
CA LEU A 250 -13.04 2.15 21.32
C LEU A 250 -12.67 0.69 21.58
N LYS A 251 -13.04 0.19 22.75
CA LYS A 251 -13.03 -1.25 23.02
C LYS A 251 -13.92 -1.92 21.97
N THR A 252 -13.48 -3.06 21.48
CA THR A 252 -14.12 -3.80 20.39
C THR A 252 -13.86 -3.31 18.99
N ASP A 253 -13.20 -2.16 18.77
CA ASP A 253 -12.75 -1.79 17.45
C ASP A 253 -11.84 -2.89 16.87
N LYS A 254 -12.09 -3.25 15.62
CA LYS A 254 -11.16 -4.05 14.84
C LYS A 254 -9.98 -3.18 14.47
N VAL A 255 -8.77 -3.68 14.71
CA VAL A 255 -7.55 -2.93 14.41
C VAL A 255 -6.63 -3.68 13.46
N PHE A 256 -6.02 -2.94 12.56
CA PHE A 256 -4.79 -3.26 11.88
C PHE A 256 -3.67 -2.42 12.51
N PHE A 257 -2.54 -3.01 12.82
CA PHE A 257 -1.46 -2.28 13.48
C PHE A 257 -0.07 -2.78 13.06
N ILE A 258 0.92 -1.92 13.24
CA ILE A 258 2.33 -2.19 12.95
C ILE A 258 3.15 -1.93 14.20
N THR A 259 4.04 -2.86 14.53
CA THR A 259 4.97 -2.78 15.65
C THR A 259 6.41 -2.82 15.17
N ASP A 260 7.32 -2.29 16.01
CA ASP A 260 8.74 -2.54 15.88
C ASP A 260 9.16 -3.86 16.57
N THR A 261 10.47 -4.16 16.57
CA THR A 261 11.05 -5.35 17.19
C THR A 261 10.87 -5.42 18.70
N ASP A 262 10.69 -4.28 19.36
CA ASP A 262 10.49 -4.17 20.80
C ASP A 262 9.01 -4.23 21.19
N ASN A 263 8.12 -4.50 20.24
CA ASN A 263 6.65 -4.50 20.33
C ASN A 263 6.05 -3.13 20.64
N ASN A 264 6.72 -2.03 20.32
CA ASN A 264 6.11 -0.72 20.38
C ASN A 264 5.20 -0.52 19.15
N LEU A 265 4.02 0.00 19.38
CA LEU A 265 3.11 0.39 18.30
C LEU A 265 3.65 1.61 17.58
N LYS A 266 3.83 1.48 16.28
CA LYS A 266 4.19 2.57 15.36
C LYS A 266 2.98 3.12 14.62
N TYR A 267 2.05 2.24 14.29
CA TYR A 267 0.85 2.56 13.54
C TYR A 267 -0.31 1.71 14.06
N ILE A 268 -1.47 2.31 14.26
CA ILE A 268 -2.72 1.61 14.54
C ILE A 268 -3.85 2.25 13.75
N LYS A 269 -4.60 1.42 13.05
CA LYS A 269 -5.81 1.82 12.35
C LYS A 269 -6.98 1.02 12.87
N ALA A 270 -7.92 1.72 13.50
CA ALA A 270 -9.13 1.16 14.07
C ALA A 270 -10.33 1.34 13.13
N TYR A 271 -11.19 0.37 13.16
CA TYR A 271 -12.45 0.33 12.41
C TYR A 271 -13.59 0.00 13.36
N GLY A 272 -14.56 0.88 13.47
CA GLY A 272 -15.76 0.67 14.25
C GLY A 272 -16.85 1.67 13.88
N LEU A 273 -18.10 1.24 13.90
CA LEU A 273 -19.28 2.06 13.62
C LEU A 273 -20.10 2.19 14.91
N VAL A 274 -19.63 2.99 15.86
CA VAL A 274 -20.25 3.10 17.20
C VAL A 274 -20.86 4.47 17.46
N THR A 275 -20.47 5.50 16.69
CA THR A 275 -20.96 6.88 16.83
C THR A 275 -21.59 7.36 15.53
N GLU A 276 -22.45 8.39 15.65
CA GLU A 276 -22.99 9.09 14.46
C GLU A 276 -21.88 9.67 13.57
N GLU A 277 -20.78 10.11 14.18
CA GLU A 277 -19.60 10.59 13.48
C GLU A 277 -18.95 9.49 12.64
N ASP A 278 -18.75 8.28 13.21
CA ASP A 278 -18.18 7.16 12.50
C ASP A 278 -19.04 6.75 11.31
N LEU A 279 -20.35 6.72 11.50
CA LEU A 279 -21.33 6.43 10.44
C LEU A 279 -21.31 7.50 9.34
N ALA A 280 -21.26 8.77 9.72
CA ALA A 280 -21.21 9.88 8.77
C ALA A 280 -19.94 9.86 7.91
N VAL A 281 -18.77 9.55 8.53
CA VAL A 281 -17.50 9.40 7.80
C VAL A 281 -17.54 8.21 6.86
N GLU A 282 -18.09 7.07 7.27
CA GLU A 282 -18.20 5.88 6.44
C GLU A 282 -19.11 6.12 5.23
N ILE A 283 -20.29 6.74 5.42
CA ILE A 283 -21.20 7.11 4.33
C ILE A 283 -20.53 8.11 3.38
N SER A 284 -19.80 9.10 3.91
CA SER A 284 -19.04 10.05 3.09
C SER A 284 -18.02 9.31 2.20
N SER A 285 -17.29 8.37 2.75
CA SER A 285 -16.32 7.54 2.02
C SER A 285 -16.97 6.66 0.95
N LEU A 286 -18.08 5.98 1.29
CA LEU A 286 -18.84 5.12 0.37
C LEU A 286 -19.43 5.89 -0.81
N THR A 287 -19.77 7.16 -0.60
CA THR A 287 -20.28 8.05 -1.67
C THR A 287 -19.16 8.72 -2.47
N GLY A 288 -17.89 8.35 -2.24
CA GLY A 288 -16.73 8.96 -2.91
C GLY A 288 -16.53 10.43 -2.55
N GLY A 289 -16.95 10.86 -1.35
CA GLY A 289 -16.86 12.23 -0.88
C GLY A 289 -17.91 13.19 -1.48
N ILE A 290 -18.92 12.67 -2.17
CA ILE A 290 -20.02 13.49 -2.69
C ILE A 290 -20.70 14.24 -1.55
N PHE A 291 -20.84 13.61 -0.38
CA PHE A 291 -21.38 14.23 0.82
C PHE A 291 -20.28 14.32 1.88
N ALA A 292 -20.09 15.51 2.45
CA ALA A 292 -19.24 15.69 3.60
C ALA A 292 -19.87 15.04 4.85
N SER A 293 -19.03 14.61 5.80
CA SER A 293 -19.53 13.97 7.03
C SER A 293 -20.44 14.87 7.85
N GLU A 294 -20.20 16.18 7.85
CA GLU A 294 -21.06 17.18 8.49
C GLU A 294 -22.47 17.24 7.84
N GLU A 295 -22.55 17.18 6.52
CA GLU A 295 -23.84 17.16 5.79
C GLU A 295 -24.62 15.88 6.11
N ILE A 296 -23.93 14.75 6.30
CA ILE A 296 -24.56 13.48 6.67
C ILE A 296 -25.05 13.49 8.11
N LYS A 297 -24.34 14.14 9.04
CA LYS A 297 -24.79 14.31 10.43
C LYS A 297 -26.08 15.11 10.52
N GLU A 298 -26.25 16.14 9.69
CA GLU A 298 -27.48 16.91 9.67
C GLU A 298 -28.71 16.08 9.27
N LEU A 299 -28.50 14.96 8.52
CA LEU A 299 -29.59 14.02 8.23
C LEU A 299 -30.16 13.36 9.48
N SER A 300 -29.34 13.07 10.48
CA SER A 300 -29.79 12.46 11.74
C SER A 300 -30.73 13.41 12.52
N THR A 301 -30.63 14.73 12.27
CA THR A 301 -31.48 15.73 12.84
C THR A 301 -32.78 15.99 12.03
N GLY A 302 -32.92 15.31 10.86
CA GLY A 302 -34.04 15.48 9.96
C GLY A 302 -33.93 16.71 9.03
N ASN A 303 -32.74 17.33 8.95
CA ASN A 303 -32.49 18.45 8.03
C ASN A 303 -31.97 17.93 6.69
N TYR A 304 -32.82 17.97 5.66
CA TYR A 304 -32.50 17.51 4.30
C TYR A 304 -32.19 18.65 3.33
N ASP A 305 -32.27 19.91 3.78
CA ASP A 305 -32.21 21.09 2.90
C ASP A 305 -30.88 21.23 2.14
N LEU A 306 -29.79 20.77 2.71
CA LEU A 306 -28.46 20.77 2.06
C LEU A 306 -28.26 19.59 1.13
N LEU A 307 -28.88 18.46 1.41
CA LEU A 307 -28.67 17.21 0.69
C LEU A 307 -29.49 17.12 -0.60
N ILE A 308 -30.70 17.52 -0.60
CA ILE A 308 -31.61 17.43 -1.76
C ILE A 308 -31.02 18.14 -2.99
N PRO A 309 -30.57 19.41 -2.92
CA PRO A 309 -29.95 20.05 -4.08
C PRO A 309 -28.68 19.36 -4.59
N LYS A 310 -27.90 18.83 -3.69
CA LYS A 310 -26.64 18.15 -4.04
C LYS A 310 -26.89 16.80 -4.71
N LEU A 311 -27.83 16.00 -4.18
CA LEU A 311 -28.31 14.77 -4.82
C LEU A 311 -28.86 15.02 -6.21
N GLN A 312 -29.68 16.08 -6.37
CA GLN A 312 -30.21 16.46 -7.67
C GLN A 312 -29.10 16.84 -8.65
N THR A 313 -28.09 17.60 -8.20
CA THR A 313 -26.97 18.01 -9.05
C THR A 313 -26.15 16.76 -9.49
N THR A 314 -25.82 15.89 -8.55
CA THR A 314 -25.05 14.64 -8.86
C THR A 314 -25.85 13.72 -9.78
N ALA A 315 -27.15 13.56 -9.53
CA ALA A 315 -28.04 12.79 -10.39
C ALA A 315 -28.10 13.37 -11.82
N ARG A 316 -28.18 14.70 -11.95
CA ARG A 316 -28.15 15.40 -13.25
C ARG A 316 -26.85 15.09 -14.02
N GLU A 317 -25.71 15.26 -13.37
CA GLU A 317 -24.40 15.00 -13.99
C GLU A 317 -24.27 13.55 -14.45
N GLN A 318 -24.71 12.61 -13.63
CA GLN A 318 -24.63 11.20 -13.94
C GLN A 318 -25.57 10.79 -15.07
N LEU A 319 -26.81 11.25 -15.06
CA LEU A 319 -27.78 10.99 -16.12
C LEU A 319 -27.37 11.65 -17.45
N GLN A 320 -26.80 12.86 -17.39
CA GLN A 320 -26.24 13.52 -18.57
C GLN A 320 -25.06 12.74 -19.15
N SER A 321 -24.19 12.17 -18.31
CA SER A 321 -23.09 11.31 -18.76
C SER A 321 -23.58 10.03 -19.46
N GLN A 322 -24.79 9.58 -19.15
CA GLN A 322 -25.46 8.43 -19.79
C GLN A 322 -26.24 8.84 -21.05
N GLY A 323 -26.18 10.09 -21.45
CA GLY A 323 -26.74 10.59 -22.70
C GLY A 323 -28.21 11.03 -22.62
N LEU A 324 -28.74 11.27 -21.42
CA LEU A 324 -30.06 11.88 -21.28
C LEU A 324 -29.99 13.39 -21.57
N SER A 325 -31.04 13.93 -22.21
CA SER A 325 -31.16 15.36 -22.43
C SER A 325 -31.51 16.09 -21.13
N LYS A 326 -31.31 17.40 -21.12
CA LYS A 326 -31.65 18.21 -19.96
C LYS A 326 -33.14 18.13 -19.60
N GLU A 327 -34.01 18.11 -20.62
CA GLU A 327 -35.46 18.01 -20.48
C GLU A 327 -35.88 16.67 -19.85
N GLU A 328 -35.29 15.56 -20.31
CA GLU A 328 -35.51 14.21 -19.71
C GLU A 328 -35.08 14.16 -18.25
N ILE A 329 -33.93 14.77 -17.94
CA ILE A 329 -33.40 14.82 -16.57
C ILE A 329 -34.30 15.67 -15.67
N ASP A 330 -34.78 16.85 -16.16
CA ASP A 330 -35.66 17.72 -15.41
C ASP A 330 -37.01 17.05 -15.14
N ALA A 331 -37.58 16.35 -16.13
CA ALA A 331 -38.82 15.59 -15.97
C ALA A 331 -38.66 14.44 -14.95
N LEU A 332 -37.52 13.69 -15.00
CA LEU A 332 -37.23 12.65 -14.03
C LEU A 332 -37.09 13.17 -12.59
N ILE A 333 -36.37 14.28 -12.41
CA ILE A 333 -36.14 14.85 -11.07
C ILE A 333 -37.42 15.44 -10.48
N ASN A 334 -38.26 16.01 -11.33
CA ASN A 334 -39.53 16.59 -10.91
C ASN A 334 -40.68 15.57 -10.88
N THR A 335 -40.40 14.31 -11.24
CA THR A 335 -41.39 13.22 -11.35
C THR A 335 -42.55 13.55 -12.29
N ASP A 336 -42.26 14.25 -13.39
CA ASP A 336 -43.20 14.56 -14.45
C ASP A 336 -43.27 13.39 -15.45
N TRP A 337 -44.17 12.47 -15.15
CA TRP A 337 -44.31 11.23 -15.94
C TRP A 337 -44.92 11.48 -17.32
N ASP A 338 -45.75 12.51 -17.48
CA ASP A 338 -46.38 12.84 -18.77
C ASP A 338 -45.32 13.39 -19.73
N GLU A 339 -44.45 14.29 -19.27
CA GLU A 339 -43.35 14.82 -20.06
C GLU A 339 -42.32 13.70 -20.41
N LEU A 340 -42.03 12.80 -19.49
CA LEU A 340 -41.13 11.65 -19.74
C LEU A 340 -41.69 10.71 -20.81
N GLU A 341 -42.99 10.45 -20.81
CA GLU A 341 -43.63 9.62 -21.83
C GLU A 341 -43.49 10.25 -23.23
N GLU A 342 -43.74 11.55 -23.36
CA GLU A 342 -43.62 12.26 -24.64
C GLU A 342 -42.14 12.36 -25.12
N LEU A 343 -41.19 12.57 -24.22
CA LEU A 343 -39.78 12.54 -24.55
C LEU A 343 -39.34 11.14 -24.98
N GLY A 344 -39.82 10.10 -24.32
CA GLY A 344 -39.57 8.71 -24.67
C GLY A 344 -40.10 8.31 -26.04
N LYS A 345 -41.32 8.73 -26.38
CA LYS A 345 -41.91 8.56 -27.72
C LYS A 345 -41.08 9.26 -28.79
N THR A 346 -40.63 10.46 -28.52
CA THR A 346 -39.79 11.23 -29.43
C THR A 346 -38.47 10.54 -29.72
N ARG A 347 -37.77 10.08 -28.68
CA ARG A 347 -36.52 9.29 -28.86
C ARG A 347 -36.70 7.99 -29.62
N LEU A 348 -37.79 7.26 -29.36
CA LEU A 348 -38.10 6.04 -30.07
C LEU A 348 -38.33 6.32 -31.56
N ALA A 349 -39.10 7.36 -31.90
CA ALA A 349 -39.35 7.78 -33.25
C ALA A 349 -38.05 8.17 -33.99
N GLU A 350 -37.13 8.90 -33.32
CA GLU A 350 -35.80 9.24 -33.85
C GLU A 350 -34.94 8.00 -34.12
N ALA A 351 -34.91 7.07 -33.19
CA ALA A 351 -34.14 5.82 -33.31
C ALA A 351 -34.67 4.96 -34.51
N ILE A 352 -36.00 4.88 -34.67
CA ILE A 352 -36.64 4.20 -35.80
C ILE A 352 -36.32 4.91 -37.12
N ALA A 353 -36.39 6.23 -37.18
CA ALA A 353 -36.03 7.00 -38.34
C ALA A 353 -34.61 6.78 -38.79
N ILE A 354 -33.65 6.76 -37.84
CA ILE A 354 -32.24 6.48 -38.15
C ILE A 354 -32.02 5.05 -38.67
N GLN A 355 -32.67 4.06 -38.08
CA GLN A 355 -32.52 2.65 -38.51
C GLN A 355 -33.21 2.32 -39.83
N THR A 356 -34.35 2.96 -40.11
CA THR A 356 -35.20 2.60 -41.24
C THR A 356 -35.06 3.55 -42.44
N GLY A 357 -34.48 4.74 -42.25
CA GLY A 357 -34.40 5.79 -43.25
C GLY A 357 -35.76 6.48 -43.52
N LEU A 358 -36.79 6.22 -42.70
CA LEU A 358 -38.10 6.90 -42.77
C LEU A 358 -38.02 8.32 -42.23
N SER A 359 -38.92 9.19 -42.70
CA SER A 359 -38.97 10.55 -42.11
C SER A 359 -39.50 10.53 -40.70
N LEU A 360 -39.08 11.51 -39.88
CA LEU A 360 -39.45 11.62 -38.48
C LEU A 360 -40.98 11.77 -38.29
N ASP A 361 -41.66 12.42 -39.23
CA ASP A 361 -43.13 12.58 -39.21
C ASP A 361 -43.87 11.25 -39.37
N ILE A 362 -43.33 10.34 -40.20
CA ILE A 362 -43.88 8.98 -40.39
C ILE A 362 -43.64 8.15 -39.12
N THR A 363 -42.46 8.21 -38.57
CA THR A 363 -42.10 7.42 -37.36
C THR A 363 -42.80 7.89 -36.09
N ARG A 364 -43.18 9.15 -35.99
CA ARG A 364 -44.02 9.69 -34.91
C ARG A 364 -45.49 9.29 -35.04
N SER A 365 -45.95 8.96 -36.23
CA SER A 365 -47.33 8.51 -36.48
C SER A 365 -47.53 6.99 -36.30
N LEU A 366 -46.46 6.23 -36.17
CA LEU A 366 -46.46 4.81 -35.85
C LEU A 366 -46.55 4.59 -34.35
#